data_8e0532e89cad8684a21ab4c3f22a72a8
#
_entry.id   8e0532e89cad8684a21ab4c3f22a72a8
#
_cell.length_a   1.000
_cell.length_b   1.000
_cell.length_c   1.000
_cell.angle_alpha   90.00
_cell.angle_beta   90.00
_cell.angle_gamma   90.00
#
_symmetry.space_group_name_H-M   'P 1'
#
loop_
_entity.id
_entity.type
_entity.pdbx_description
1 polymer ?
#
loop_
_entity_poly.entity_id
_entity_poly.type
_entity_poly.pdbx_seq_one_letter_code
_entity_poly.pdbx_strand_id
1 'polypeptide(L)'
;MSEIKDTRFTAAVITVSDKGFRGEREDTSGPALCEMLKNAGWQVAYTALVPDERDMIRRELMACADEKKIALVLTTGGTGFSPRDVTPEATLDVVERLAPGLPEAMRAESMKITPHGCLSRETAGIRGGTLIINLPGSKKASTENFAAVMKPVRHGVEMLLSAGSADCAPKAARIVAVNISEQKGTQKHPVAEIEMKVDHGIVGDAHAGNWHRQISLLGMESVKKVQAHIDFALQPGDFAENVLTEGLILYELPVGTKIKIGTALCEVTQIGKECHFNCAIREKAGDCVMPREGIFAKVLEPGCAKAGDWVTVIG
;
A
#
# COMPACT_ATOMS: atom_id res chain seq x y z
N MET A 1 -5.02 13.80 17.05
CA MET A 1 -4.89 14.07 15.62
C MET A 1 -5.70 13.03 14.87
N SER A 2 -6.76 13.43 14.17
CA SER A 2 -7.61 12.50 13.43
C SER A 2 -6.82 11.93 12.24
N GLU A 3 -6.59 10.61 12.27
CA GLU A 3 -6.18 9.91 11.06
C GLU A 3 -7.16 10.24 9.95
N ILE A 4 -6.67 10.81 8.85
CA ILE A 4 -7.46 10.94 7.62
C ILE A 4 -7.65 9.51 7.13
N LYS A 5 -8.78 8.89 7.50
CA LYS A 5 -9.17 7.59 6.95
C LYS A 5 -9.34 7.77 5.45
N ASP A 6 -8.54 7.08 4.67
CA ASP A 6 -8.72 7.05 3.22
C ASP A 6 -10.04 6.34 2.91
N THR A 7 -11.09 7.13 2.70
CA THR A 7 -12.47 6.66 2.47
C THR A 7 -12.61 5.85 1.18
N ARG A 8 -11.56 5.73 0.37
CA ARG A 8 -11.55 4.91 -0.85
C ARG A 8 -11.48 3.41 -0.55
N PHE A 9 -10.86 3.00 0.57
CA PHE A 9 -10.71 1.59 0.94
C PHE A 9 -11.86 1.11 1.82
N THR A 10 -13.07 1.06 1.26
CA THR A 10 -14.23 0.51 1.93
C THR A 10 -14.31 -1.00 1.76
N ALA A 11 -14.75 -1.72 2.79
CA ALA A 11 -14.96 -3.15 2.74
C ALA A 11 -16.31 -3.57 3.31
N ALA A 12 -16.85 -4.68 2.82
CA ALA A 12 -17.98 -5.38 3.40
C ALA A 12 -17.64 -6.82 3.73
N VAL A 13 -18.27 -7.37 4.75
CA VAL A 13 -18.20 -8.80 5.10
C VAL A 13 -19.62 -9.36 5.16
N ILE A 14 -19.88 -10.38 4.34
CA ILE A 14 -21.15 -11.09 4.26
C ILE A 14 -20.93 -12.52 4.75
N THR A 15 -21.50 -12.87 5.91
CA THR A 15 -21.47 -14.23 6.41
C THR A 15 -22.66 -15.00 5.82
N VAL A 16 -22.37 -16.13 5.19
CA VAL A 16 -23.34 -17.02 4.58
C VAL A 16 -23.47 -18.27 5.46
N SER A 17 -24.61 -18.41 6.14
CA SER A 17 -24.86 -19.51 7.05
C SER A 17 -26.33 -19.68 7.40
N ASP A 18 -26.96 -20.80 7.03
CA ASP A 18 -28.31 -21.16 7.44
C ASP A 18 -28.47 -21.18 8.96
N LYS A 19 -27.53 -21.81 9.67
CA LYS A 19 -27.56 -21.92 11.13
C LYS A 19 -27.33 -20.59 11.82
N GLY A 20 -26.40 -19.79 11.30
CA GLY A 20 -26.18 -18.44 11.81
C GLY A 20 -27.40 -17.56 11.63
N PHE A 21 -28.02 -17.57 10.45
CA PHE A 21 -29.20 -16.80 10.13
C PHE A 21 -30.41 -17.12 11.02
N ARG A 22 -30.57 -18.41 11.40
CA ARG A 22 -31.63 -18.85 12.33
C ARG A 22 -31.26 -18.65 13.82
N GLY A 23 -30.07 -18.11 14.12
CA GLY A 23 -29.60 -17.93 15.49
C GLY A 23 -29.17 -19.22 16.21
N GLU A 24 -29.02 -20.33 15.49
CA GLU A 24 -28.61 -21.63 16.01
C GLU A 24 -27.07 -21.74 16.19
N ARG A 25 -26.32 -20.80 15.65
CA ARG A 25 -24.86 -20.78 15.67
C ARG A 25 -24.36 -19.33 15.68
N GLU A 26 -23.44 -19.03 16.57
CA GLU A 26 -22.77 -17.73 16.59
C GLU A 26 -21.86 -17.55 15.36
N ASP A 27 -21.91 -16.38 14.73
CA ASP A 27 -20.97 -16.01 13.68
C ASP A 27 -19.65 -15.56 14.29
N THR A 28 -18.62 -16.37 14.12
CA THR A 28 -17.26 -16.07 14.57
C THR A 28 -16.32 -15.68 13.43
N SER A 29 -16.72 -15.95 12.19
CA SER A 29 -15.91 -15.72 10.98
C SER A 29 -16.02 -14.29 10.50
N GLY A 30 -17.25 -13.77 10.40
CA GLY A 30 -17.52 -12.38 10.00
C GLY A 30 -16.80 -11.36 10.89
N PRO A 31 -16.98 -11.40 12.22
CA PRO A 31 -16.26 -10.50 13.14
C PRO A 31 -14.74 -10.59 13.03
N ALA A 32 -14.17 -11.80 12.86
CA ALA A 32 -12.72 -11.96 12.72
C ALA A 32 -12.18 -11.32 11.41
N LEU A 33 -12.90 -11.46 10.29
CA LEU A 33 -12.54 -10.79 9.04
C LEU A 33 -12.67 -9.26 9.14
N CYS A 34 -13.70 -8.77 9.85
CA CYS A 34 -13.86 -7.33 10.11
C CYS A 34 -12.68 -6.77 10.91
N GLU A 35 -12.20 -7.50 11.91
CA GLU A 35 -11.02 -7.12 12.69
C GLU A 35 -9.75 -7.09 11.83
N MET A 36 -9.52 -8.13 11.02
CA MET A 36 -8.39 -8.17 10.08
C MET A 36 -8.41 -7.01 9.09
N LEU A 37 -9.56 -6.70 8.52
CA LEU A 37 -9.72 -5.57 7.59
C LEU A 37 -9.39 -4.24 8.28
N LYS A 38 -9.92 -4.01 9.49
CA LYS A 38 -9.63 -2.78 10.26
C LYS A 38 -8.15 -2.63 10.57
N ASN A 39 -7.49 -3.73 11.01
CA ASN A 39 -6.05 -3.75 11.30
C ASN A 39 -5.19 -3.51 10.05
N ALA A 40 -5.69 -3.88 8.86
CA ALA A 40 -5.07 -3.61 7.58
C ALA A 40 -5.42 -2.22 6.97
N GLY A 41 -6.11 -1.36 7.74
CA GLY A 41 -6.45 0.01 7.33
C GLY A 41 -7.66 0.12 6.39
N TRP A 42 -8.55 -0.89 6.34
CA TRP A 42 -9.82 -0.83 5.63
C TRP A 42 -10.93 -0.25 6.50
N GLN A 43 -11.81 0.52 5.89
CA GLN A 43 -13.07 0.93 6.52
C GLN A 43 -14.13 -0.14 6.28
N VAL A 44 -14.48 -0.93 7.31
CA VAL A 44 -15.60 -1.86 7.23
C VAL A 44 -16.90 -1.03 7.25
N ALA A 45 -17.49 -0.85 6.08
CA ALA A 45 -18.66 0.00 5.87
C ALA A 45 -19.97 -0.78 5.97
N TYR A 46 -19.95 -2.10 5.79
CA TYR A 46 -21.15 -2.93 5.80
C TYR A 46 -20.85 -4.35 6.26
N THR A 47 -21.81 -4.94 6.98
CA THR A 47 -21.80 -6.37 7.34
C THR A 47 -23.21 -6.92 7.20
N ALA A 48 -23.32 -8.18 6.78
CA ALA A 48 -24.58 -8.91 6.71
C ALA A 48 -24.39 -10.38 7.09
N LEU A 49 -25.46 -10.99 7.56
CA LEU A 49 -25.57 -12.43 7.79
C LEU A 49 -26.78 -12.93 7.02
N VAL A 50 -26.57 -13.81 6.04
CA VAL A 50 -27.61 -14.32 5.16
C VAL A 50 -27.65 -15.85 5.18
N PRO A 51 -28.78 -16.48 4.88
CA PRO A 51 -28.85 -17.94 4.72
C PRO A 51 -28.15 -18.38 3.44
N ASP A 52 -27.90 -19.69 3.32
CA ASP A 52 -27.34 -20.33 2.14
C ASP A 52 -28.37 -20.37 0.97
N GLU A 53 -28.88 -19.19 0.58
CA GLU A 53 -29.85 -18.96 -0.50
C GLU A 53 -29.24 -18.08 -1.61
N ARG A 54 -29.11 -18.67 -2.81
CA ARG A 54 -28.41 -18.05 -3.96
C ARG A 54 -28.93 -16.65 -4.26
N ASP A 55 -30.26 -16.44 -4.27
CA ASP A 55 -30.82 -15.12 -4.59
C ASP A 55 -30.62 -14.09 -3.49
N MET A 56 -30.56 -14.50 -2.23
CA MET A 56 -30.27 -13.58 -1.12
C MET A 56 -28.82 -13.15 -1.15
N ILE A 57 -27.89 -14.07 -1.37
CA ILE A 57 -26.46 -13.79 -1.53
C ILE A 57 -26.26 -12.84 -2.70
N ARG A 58 -26.86 -13.10 -3.86
CA ARG A 58 -26.79 -12.23 -5.05
C ARG A 58 -27.24 -10.80 -4.75
N ARG A 59 -28.38 -10.63 -4.09
CA ARG A 59 -28.92 -9.29 -3.75
C ARG A 59 -27.94 -8.51 -2.89
N GLU A 60 -27.36 -9.14 -1.88
CA GLU A 60 -26.39 -8.48 -1.00
C GLU A 60 -25.11 -8.09 -1.74
N LEU A 61 -24.60 -8.98 -2.62
CA LEU A 61 -23.41 -8.68 -3.44
C LEU A 61 -23.67 -7.51 -4.38
N MET A 62 -24.84 -7.48 -5.05
CA MET A 62 -25.23 -6.39 -5.95
C MET A 62 -25.43 -5.09 -5.19
N ALA A 63 -26.10 -5.12 -4.04
CA ALA A 63 -26.31 -3.94 -3.19
C ALA A 63 -24.97 -3.35 -2.71
N CYS A 64 -23.99 -4.20 -2.35
CA CYS A 64 -22.66 -3.75 -1.98
C CYS A 64 -21.94 -3.07 -3.15
N ALA A 65 -22.00 -3.66 -4.35
CA ALA A 65 -21.29 -3.16 -5.52
C ALA A 65 -21.98 -1.96 -6.17
N ASP A 66 -23.31 -2.07 -6.42
CA ASP A 66 -24.03 -1.12 -7.27
C ASP A 66 -24.58 0.07 -6.49
N GLU A 67 -25.04 -0.14 -5.25
CA GLU A 67 -25.69 0.90 -4.44
C GLU A 67 -24.70 1.53 -3.45
N LYS A 68 -24.01 0.68 -2.64
CA LYS A 68 -23.07 1.14 -1.59
C LYS A 68 -21.70 1.49 -2.13
N LYS A 69 -21.36 1.08 -3.37
CA LYS A 69 -20.05 1.34 -4.01
C LYS A 69 -18.86 0.91 -3.15
N ILE A 70 -18.98 -0.25 -2.52
CA ILE A 70 -17.94 -0.81 -1.66
C ILE A 70 -16.82 -1.37 -2.52
N ALA A 71 -15.57 -1.03 -2.20
CA ALA A 71 -14.41 -1.41 -3.00
C ALA A 71 -14.03 -2.91 -2.88
N LEU A 72 -14.24 -3.51 -1.69
CA LEU A 72 -13.95 -4.93 -1.42
C LEU A 72 -15.12 -5.60 -0.71
N VAL A 73 -15.61 -6.70 -1.24
CA VAL A 73 -16.62 -7.55 -0.57
C VAL A 73 -16.03 -8.91 -0.30
N LEU A 74 -15.98 -9.31 0.97
CA LEU A 74 -15.63 -10.66 1.39
C LEU A 74 -16.90 -11.40 1.77
N THR A 75 -17.12 -12.59 1.21
CA THR A 75 -18.11 -13.52 1.75
C THR A 75 -17.39 -14.60 2.56
N THR A 76 -18.03 -15.15 3.58
CA THR A 76 -17.51 -16.29 4.35
C THR A 76 -18.61 -17.33 4.56
N GLY A 77 -18.35 -18.56 4.08
CA GLY A 77 -19.30 -19.68 4.11
C GLY A 77 -19.90 -20.05 2.77
N GLY A 78 -20.52 -21.23 2.70
CA GLY A 78 -21.19 -21.75 1.51
C GLY A 78 -20.27 -22.06 0.33
N THR A 79 -19.00 -22.41 0.58
CA THR A 79 -17.98 -22.67 -0.48
C THR A 79 -17.57 -24.14 -0.62
N GLY A 80 -18.17 -25.05 0.13
CA GLY A 80 -17.86 -26.47 0.10
C GLY A 80 -18.68 -27.26 -0.93
N PHE A 81 -18.81 -28.57 -0.70
CA PHE A 81 -19.51 -29.52 -1.59
C PHE A 81 -20.93 -29.85 -1.13
N SER A 82 -21.43 -29.25 -0.05
CA SER A 82 -22.81 -29.45 0.36
C SER A 82 -23.77 -28.90 -0.71
N PRO A 83 -24.93 -29.56 -0.95
CA PRO A 83 -25.95 -29.03 -1.88
C PRO A 83 -26.42 -27.59 -1.52
N ARG A 84 -26.27 -27.17 -0.26
CA ARG A 84 -26.61 -25.83 0.21
C ARG A 84 -25.49 -24.83 0.01
N ASP A 85 -24.26 -25.26 -0.31
CA ASP A 85 -23.12 -24.38 -0.56
C ASP A 85 -23.25 -23.77 -1.96
N VAL A 86 -23.82 -22.58 -2.06
CA VAL A 86 -24.14 -21.89 -3.33
C VAL A 86 -23.49 -20.52 -3.47
N THR A 87 -22.58 -20.18 -2.56
CA THR A 87 -21.91 -18.87 -2.56
C THR A 87 -21.08 -18.65 -3.84
N PRO A 88 -20.32 -19.61 -4.36
CA PRO A 88 -19.59 -19.44 -5.62
C PRO A 88 -20.53 -19.18 -6.81
N GLU A 89 -21.63 -19.90 -6.91
CA GLU A 89 -22.62 -19.73 -7.97
C GLU A 89 -23.29 -18.35 -7.89
N ALA A 90 -23.66 -17.93 -6.70
CA ALA A 90 -24.24 -16.59 -6.49
C ALA A 90 -23.25 -15.47 -6.87
N THR A 91 -21.97 -15.68 -6.62
CA THR A 91 -20.92 -14.74 -6.99
C THR A 91 -20.71 -14.72 -8.51
N LEU A 92 -20.66 -15.88 -9.16
CA LEU A 92 -20.54 -15.99 -10.61
C LEU A 92 -21.69 -15.30 -11.36
N ASP A 93 -22.90 -15.31 -10.79
CA ASP A 93 -24.06 -14.65 -11.39
C ASP A 93 -23.94 -13.11 -11.43
N VAL A 94 -23.10 -12.53 -10.58
CA VAL A 94 -23.04 -11.06 -10.41
C VAL A 94 -21.74 -10.43 -10.91
N VAL A 95 -20.65 -11.20 -10.96
CA VAL A 95 -19.37 -10.66 -11.44
C VAL A 95 -19.33 -10.52 -12.96
N GLU A 96 -18.67 -9.50 -13.43
CA GLU A 96 -18.48 -9.19 -14.86
C GLU A 96 -17.16 -9.75 -15.39
N ARG A 97 -16.16 -9.87 -14.52
CA ARG A 97 -14.81 -10.37 -14.82
C ARG A 97 -14.34 -11.27 -13.69
N LEU A 98 -13.76 -12.41 -14.02
CA LEU A 98 -13.19 -13.33 -13.03
C LEU A 98 -11.78 -12.88 -12.60
N ALA A 99 -11.43 -13.16 -11.34
CA ALA A 99 -10.11 -12.98 -10.76
C ALA A 99 -9.56 -14.32 -10.23
N PRO A 100 -9.30 -15.33 -11.10
CA PRO A 100 -9.03 -16.72 -10.69
C PRO A 100 -7.74 -16.88 -9.87
N GLY A 101 -6.75 -16.00 -10.05
CA GLY A 101 -5.49 -16.07 -9.33
C GLY A 101 -5.63 -15.91 -7.81
N LEU A 102 -6.67 -15.20 -7.31
CA LEU A 102 -6.91 -15.07 -5.87
C LEU A 102 -7.33 -16.39 -5.23
N PRO A 103 -8.41 -17.08 -5.70
CA PRO A 103 -8.78 -18.39 -5.16
C PRO A 103 -7.70 -19.46 -5.39
N GLU A 104 -6.94 -19.42 -6.46
CA GLU A 104 -5.79 -20.30 -6.69
C GLU A 104 -4.73 -20.13 -5.60
N ALA A 105 -4.35 -18.90 -5.27
CA ALA A 105 -3.38 -18.59 -4.21
C ALA A 105 -3.89 -19.03 -2.83
N MET A 106 -5.18 -18.80 -2.53
CA MET A 106 -5.80 -19.21 -1.28
C MET A 106 -5.81 -20.74 -1.14
N ARG A 107 -6.23 -21.49 -2.17
CA ARG A 107 -6.20 -22.96 -2.17
C ARG A 107 -4.78 -23.50 -2.06
N ALA A 108 -3.83 -22.91 -2.78
CA ALA A 108 -2.41 -23.33 -2.69
C ALA A 108 -1.87 -23.18 -1.26
N GLU A 109 -2.22 -22.11 -0.56
CA GLU A 109 -1.82 -21.91 0.83
C GLU A 109 -2.53 -22.90 1.77
N SER A 110 -3.83 -23.11 1.60
CA SER A 110 -4.61 -24.08 2.38
C SER A 110 -4.09 -25.50 2.23
N MET A 111 -3.64 -25.90 1.03
CA MET A 111 -3.10 -27.24 0.77
C MET A 111 -1.77 -27.50 1.49
N LYS A 112 -1.03 -26.50 1.91
CA LYS A 112 0.14 -26.67 2.77
C LYS A 112 -0.23 -27.10 4.20
N ILE A 113 -1.46 -26.79 4.62
CA ILE A 113 -2.00 -27.07 5.95
C ILE A 113 -2.81 -28.38 5.94
N THR A 114 -3.66 -28.58 4.92
CA THR A 114 -4.52 -29.74 4.79
C THR A 114 -4.79 -30.08 3.34
N PRO A 115 -4.74 -31.38 2.95
CA PRO A 115 -5.09 -31.80 1.58
C PRO A 115 -6.54 -31.48 1.20
N HIS A 116 -7.44 -31.29 2.16
CA HIS A 116 -8.84 -30.91 1.91
C HIS A 116 -9.00 -29.48 1.40
N GLY A 117 -7.95 -28.64 1.41
CA GLY A 117 -7.97 -27.30 0.84
C GLY A 117 -8.39 -27.26 -0.63
N CYS A 118 -8.09 -28.32 -1.41
CA CYS A 118 -8.50 -28.44 -2.81
C CYS A 118 -10.02 -28.59 -3.02
N LEU A 119 -10.78 -28.91 -1.97
CA LEU A 119 -12.24 -29.05 -2.05
C LEU A 119 -12.97 -27.70 -1.94
N SER A 120 -12.28 -26.61 -1.66
CA SER A 120 -12.90 -25.29 -1.63
C SER A 120 -13.21 -24.80 -3.04
N ARG A 121 -14.50 -24.48 -3.29
CA ARG A 121 -14.99 -23.94 -4.56
C ARG A 121 -14.98 -22.41 -4.58
N GLU A 122 -14.18 -21.80 -3.69
CA GLU A 122 -13.98 -20.36 -3.65
C GLU A 122 -13.79 -19.75 -5.04
N THR A 123 -14.44 -18.64 -5.28
CA THR A 123 -14.26 -17.83 -6.49
C THR A 123 -14.03 -16.37 -6.13
N ALA A 124 -13.48 -15.64 -7.08
CA ALA A 124 -13.33 -14.19 -6.97
C ALA A 124 -13.59 -13.54 -8.33
N GLY A 125 -14.12 -12.34 -8.29
CA GLY A 125 -14.38 -11.56 -9.50
C GLY A 125 -14.68 -10.10 -9.21
N ILE A 126 -14.85 -9.35 -10.28
CA ILE A 126 -15.01 -7.91 -10.28
C ILE A 126 -16.39 -7.57 -10.84
N ARG A 127 -17.11 -6.66 -10.14
CA ARG A 127 -18.33 -6.02 -10.63
C ARG A 127 -18.15 -4.50 -10.53
N GLY A 128 -18.14 -3.81 -11.68
CA GLY A 128 -17.82 -2.37 -11.70
C GLY A 128 -16.48 -2.08 -11.02
N GLY A 129 -16.49 -1.27 -9.97
CA GLY A 129 -15.33 -0.95 -9.13
C GLY A 129 -15.16 -1.80 -7.88
N THR A 130 -15.91 -2.91 -7.75
CA THR A 130 -15.92 -3.77 -6.56
C THR A 130 -15.22 -5.09 -6.82
N LEU A 131 -14.24 -5.45 -5.99
CA LEU A 131 -13.66 -6.79 -5.94
C LEU A 131 -14.46 -7.65 -4.95
N ILE A 132 -14.94 -8.82 -5.39
CA ILE A 132 -15.69 -9.78 -4.58
C ILE A 132 -14.85 -11.04 -4.42
N ILE A 133 -14.69 -11.55 -3.20
CA ILE A 133 -13.90 -12.74 -2.88
C ILE A 133 -14.71 -13.65 -1.95
N ASN A 134 -14.83 -14.93 -2.31
CA ASN A 134 -15.39 -15.92 -1.43
C ASN A 134 -14.32 -16.55 -0.54
N LEU A 135 -14.64 -16.74 0.75
CA LEU A 135 -13.78 -17.34 1.75
C LEU A 135 -14.50 -18.55 2.39
N PRO A 136 -13.75 -19.51 2.96
CA PRO A 136 -14.33 -20.64 3.69
C PRO A 136 -15.16 -20.18 4.90
N GLY A 137 -16.10 -21.04 5.34
CA GLY A 137 -17.01 -20.71 6.45
C GLY A 137 -16.41 -20.81 7.85
N SER A 138 -15.27 -21.50 8.05
CA SER A 138 -14.65 -21.58 9.38
C SER A 138 -13.78 -20.37 9.65
N LYS A 139 -13.82 -19.83 10.88
CA LYS A 139 -13.00 -18.69 11.32
C LYS A 139 -11.52 -18.88 10.95
N LYS A 140 -10.95 -20.05 11.27
CA LYS A 140 -9.54 -20.35 11.00
C LYS A 140 -9.24 -20.30 9.50
N ALA A 141 -9.99 -21.04 8.68
CA ALA A 141 -9.72 -21.10 7.25
C ALA A 141 -9.96 -19.76 6.54
N SER A 142 -11.02 -19.03 6.90
CA SER A 142 -11.31 -17.73 6.28
C SER A 142 -10.21 -16.70 6.57
N THR A 143 -9.71 -16.65 7.81
CA THR A 143 -8.62 -15.73 8.18
C THR A 143 -7.28 -16.09 7.56
N GLU A 144 -6.92 -17.39 7.51
CA GLU A 144 -5.71 -17.89 6.84
C GLU A 144 -5.74 -17.61 5.34
N ASN A 145 -6.86 -17.89 4.67
CA ASN A 145 -7.03 -17.63 3.24
C ASN A 145 -6.96 -16.14 2.91
N PHE A 146 -7.66 -15.30 3.68
CA PHE A 146 -7.60 -13.86 3.44
C PHE A 146 -6.20 -13.29 3.72
N ALA A 147 -5.49 -13.76 4.75
CA ALA A 147 -4.12 -13.35 5.04
C ALA A 147 -3.16 -13.62 3.86
N ALA A 148 -3.33 -14.77 3.18
CA ALA A 148 -2.50 -15.14 2.03
C ALA A 148 -2.62 -14.16 0.84
N VAL A 149 -3.79 -13.53 0.67
CA VAL A 149 -4.08 -12.65 -0.48
C VAL A 149 -4.28 -11.18 -0.11
N MET A 150 -4.21 -10.80 1.16
CA MET A 150 -4.52 -9.45 1.62
C MET A 150 -3.66 -8.38 0.95
N LYS A 151 -2.35 -8.64 0.79
CA LYS A 151 -1.43 -7.69 0.15
C LYS A 151 -1.76 -7.49 -1.35
N PRO A 152 -1.87 -8.54 -2.19
CA PRO A 152 -2.27 -8.36 -3.59
C PRO A 152 -3.71 -7.85 -3.75
N VAL A 153 -4.64 -8.18 -2.84
CA VAL A 153 -6.01 -7.64 -2.85
C VAL A 153 -6.01 -6.12 -2.69
N ARG A 154 -5.21 -5.59 -1.77
CA ARG A 154 -5.09 -4.14 -1.60
C ARG A 154 -4.63 -3.46 -2.89
N HIS A 155 -3.57 -3.98 -3.49
CA HIS A 155 -3.06 -3.45 -4.76
C HIS A 155 -4.09 -3.57 -5.90
N GLY A 156 -4.78 -4.72 -6.02
CA GLY A 156 -5.83 -4.92 -7.01
C GLY A 156 -6.99 -3.93 -6.87
N VAL A 157 -7.39 -3.61 -5.63
CA VAL A 157 -8.42 -2.60 -5.38
C VAL A 157 -7.92 -1.19 -5.71
N GLU A 158 -6.66 -0.86 -5.39
CA GLU A 158 -6.05 0.40 -5.84
C GLU A 158 -6.14 0.56 -7.36
N MET A 159 -5.85 -0.50 -8.12
CA MET A 159 -6.00 -0.53 -9.57
C MET A 159 -7.46 -0.31 -10.01
N LEU A 160 -8.42 -0.92 -9.36
CA LEU A 160 -9.85 -0.76 -9.68
C LEU A 160 -10.35 0.68 -9.43
N LEU A 161 -9.87 1.30 -8.36
CA LEU A 161 -10.28 2.66 -7.96
C LEU A 161 -9.60 3.75 -8.81
N SER A 162 -8.50 3.44 -9.50
CA SER A 162 -7.75 4.39 -10.33
C SER A 162 -8.33 4.65 -11.73
N ALA A 163 -9.61 4.28 -11.96
CA ALA A 163 -10.36 4.58 -13.19
C ALA A 163 -9.64 4.25 -14.52
N GLY A 164 -8.97 3.10 -14.57
CA GLY A 164 -8.37 2.59 -15.80
C GLY A 164 -6.94 3.06 -16.08
N SER A 165 -6.30 3.76 -15.15
CA SER A 165 -4.88 4.06 -15.17
C SER A 165 -4.10 3.17 -14.18
N ALA A 166 -4.21 1.86 -14.34
CA ALA A 166 -3.58 0.88 -13.45
C ALA A 166 -2.03 0.89 -13.50
N ASP A 167 -1.46 1.56 -14.50
CA ASP A 167 -0.04 1.93 -14.53
C ASP A 167 0.22 3.38 -14.09
N CYS A 168 -0.81 4.14 -13.71
CA CYS A 168 -0.76 5.59 -13.64
C CYS A 168 -1.57 6.24 -12.50
N ALA A 169 -1.68 5.67 -11.31
CA ALA A 169 -1.53 6.56 -10.18
C ALA A 169 -0.02 6.88 -10.18
N PRO A 170 0.41 8.11 -10.43
CA PRO A 170 1.83 8.41 -10.37
C PRO A 170 2.28 7.99 -8.98
N LYS A 171 3.24 7.04 -8.92
CA LYS A 171 3.91 6.75 -7.66
C LYS A 171 4.47 8.08 -7.23
N ALA A 172 3.86 8.71 -6.25
CA ALA A 172 4.17 10.07 -5.87
C ALA A 172 4.35 10.15 -4.36
N ALA A 173 5.34 10.93 -3.95
CA ALA A 173 5.57 11.30 -2.55
C ALA A 173 5.40 12.81 -2.41
N ARG A 174 4.84 13.24 -1.28
CA ARG A 174 4.81 14.66 -0.94
C ARG A 174 6.16 15.08 -0.39
N ILE A 175 6.66 16.23 -0.80
CA ILE A 175 7.86 16.84 -0.23
C ILE A 175 7.50 17.43 1.14
N VAL A 176 8.11 16.90 2.18
CA VAL A 176 7.95 17.35 3.57
C VAL A 176 8.86 18.54 3.84
N ALA A 177 10.11 18.46 3.37
CA ALA A 177 11.10 19.53 3.49
C ALA A 177 12.14 19.46 2.37
N VAL A 178 12.72 20.60 2.05
CA VAL A 178 13.91 20.72 1.19
C VAL A 178 15.04 21.36 1.99
N ASN A 179 16.25 20.77 1.89
CA ASN A 179 17.36 21.09 2.78
C ASN A 179 18.66 21.29 1.97
N ILE A 180 19.51 22.21 2.44
CA ILE A 180 20.86 22.43 1.90
C ILE A 180 21.90 22.50 3.03
N SER A 181 23.18 22.40 2.68
CA SER A 181 24.31 22.77 3.53
C SER A 181 25.35 23.51 2.71
N GLU A 182 25.93 24.55 3.25
CA GLU A 182 26.98 25.33 2.59
C GLU A 182 28.35 24.67 2.70
N GLN A 183 28.50 23.66 3.59
CA GLN A 183 29.77 22.97 3.84
C GLN A 183 29.59 21.44 3.75
N LYS A 184 30.57 20.76 3.14
CA LYS A 184 30.58 19.30 3.10
C LYS A 184 30.77 18.69 4.49
N GLY A 185 30.04 17.59 4.76
CA GLY A 185 30.14 16.85 6.02
C GLY A 185 29.36 17.43 7.18
N THR A 186 28.57 18.49 6.95
CA THR A 186 27.64 19.07 7.93
C THR A 186 26.21 18.58 7.74
N GLN A 187 25.40 18.69 8.80
CA GLN A 187 23.95 18.51 8.69
C GLN A 187 23.37 19.55 7.73
N LYS A 188 22.29 19.18 7.04
CA LYS A 188 21.54 20.12 6.20
C LYS A 188 20.48 20.82 7.03
N HIS A 189 20.09 22.00 6.62
CA HIS A 189 19.01 22.75 7.25
C HIS A 189 17.89 23.04 6.24
N PRO A 190 16.63 23.14 6.70
CA PRO A 190 15.51 23.45 5.84
C PRO A 190 15.62 24.85 5.21
N VAL A 191 15.23 24.94 3.93
CA VAL A 191 15.10 26.18 3.18
C VAL A 191 13.69 26.28 2.57
N ALA A 192 13.30 27.49 2.16
CA ALA A 192 11.98 27.73 1.60
C ALA A 192 11.79 27.01 0.25
N GLU A 193 12.82 27.03 -0.60
CA GLU A 193 12.82 26.46 -1.95
C GLU A 193 14.24 26.09 -2.35
N ILE A 194 14.38 25.08 -3.22
CA ILE A 194 15.64 24.71 -3.88
C ILE A 194 15.50 24.90 -5.38
N GLU A 195 16.56 25.46 -6.01
CA GLU A 195 16.73 25.52 -7.46
C GLU A 195 17.68 24.40 -7.90
N MET A 196 17.30 23.65 -8.94
CA MET A 196 18.05 22.52 -9.47
C MET A 196 18.50 22.80 -10.90
N LYS A 197 19.79 22.56 -11.21
CA LYS A 197 20.40 22.79 -12.53
C LYS A 197 21.06 21.51 -13.05
N VAL A 198 20.98 21.31 -14.37
CA VAL A 198 21.65 20.21 -15.07
C VAL A 198 23.17 20.32 -14.84
N ASP A 199 23.84 19.19 -14.73
CA ASP A 199 25.28 19.05 -14.47
C ASP A 199 25.81 19.80 -13.22
N HIS A 200 24.89 20.23 -12.37
CA HIS A 200 25.21 20.97 -11.13
C HIS A 200 24.53 20.36 -9.90
N GLY A 201 23.22 20.12 -9.96
CA GLY A 201 22.40 19.74 -8.83
C GLY A 201 21.75 20.94 -8.16
N ILE A 202 21.72 20.99 -6.83
CA ILE A 202 21.04 22.05 -6.07
C ILE A 202 21.94 23.26 -5.94
N VAL A 203 21.46 24.43 -6.34
CA VAL A 203 22.18 25.70 -6.22
C VAL A 203 22.36 26.05 -4.75
N GLY A 204 23.60 26.38 -4.35
CA GLY A 204 23.94 26.71 -2.96
C GLY A 204 24.24 25.50 -2.06
N ASP A 205 24.04 24.27 -2.50
CA ASP A 205 24.42 23.08 -1.73
C ASP A 205 25.89 22.72 -1.94
N ALA A 206 26.62 22.43 -0.87
CA ALA A 206 28.05 22.09 -0.92
C ALA A 206 28.37 20.79 -1.70
N HIS A 207 27.38 19.93 -1.93
CA HIS A 207 27.51 18.70 -2.69
C HIS A 207 27.14 18.86 -4.17
N ALA A 208 26.80 20.09 -4.60
CA ALA A 208 26.54 20.41 -6.00
C ALA A 208 27.79 20.12 -6.86
N GLY A 209 27.58 19.65 -8.08
CA GLY A 209 28.64 19.34 -9.05
C GLY A 209 28.18 18.38 -10.15
N ASN A 210 29.00 18.26 -11.19
CA ASN A 210 28.75 17.34 -12.30
C ASN A 210 29.14 15.91 -11.93
N TRP A 211 28.24 15.21 -11.24
CA TRP A 211 28.40 13.81 -10.85
C TRP A 211 27.03 13.13 -10.68
N HIS A 212 27.02 11.83 -10.36
CA HIS A 212 25.78 11.04 -10.32
C HIS A 212 24.94 11.24 -9.04
N ARG A 213 25.49 11.83 -7.97
CA ARG A 213 24.77 12.05 -6.70
C ARG A 213 24.54 13.53 -6.45
N GLN A 214 23.84 14.20 -7.37
CA GLN A 214 23.59 15.65 -7.30
C GLN A 214 22.53 16.02 -6.25
N ILE A 215 21.58 15.13 -6.02
CA ILE A 215 20.47 15.33 -5.07
C ILE A 215 20.35 14.04 -4.24
N SER A 216 20.21 14.19 -2.93
CA SER A 216 19.91 13.10 -2.01
C SER A 216 18.46 13.19 -1.53
N LEU A 217 17.73 12.06 -1.58
CA LEU A 217 16.35 11.98 -1.11
C LEU A 217 16.22 10.90 -0.04
N LEU A 218 15.33 11.13 0.93
CA LEU A 218 14.98 10.20 2.00
C LEU A 218 13.48 10.24 2.25
N GLY A 219 12.85 9.09 2.51
CA GLY A 219 11.45 8.98 2.88
C GLY A 219 11.26 9.08 4.40
N MET A 220 10.17 9.71 4.85
CA MET A 220 9.74 9.68 6.25
C MET A 220 9.49 8.26 6.76
N GLU A 221 9.16 7.34 5.86
CA GLU A 221 9.04 5.91 6.12
C GLU A 221 10.33 5.33 6.70
N SER A 222 11.48 5.77 6.19
CA SER A 222 12.80 5.38 6.68
C SER A 222 13.19 6.11 7.97
N VAL A 223 12.88 7.40 8.06
CA VAL A 223 13.12 8.22 9.27
C VAL A 223 12.36 7.67 10.48
N LYS A 224 11.08 7.29 10.29
CA LYS A 224 10.24 6.70 11.35
C LYS A 224 10.82 5.41 11.94
N LYS A 225 11.58 4.62 11.16
CA LYS A 225 12.25 3.42 11.65
C LYS A 225 13.34 3.74 12.69
N VAL A 226 14.14 4.79 12.46
CA VAL A 226 15.15 5.23 13.43
C VAL A 226 14.49 5.93 14.61
N GLN A 227 13.49 6.79 14.36
CA GLN A 227 12.77 7.51 15.40
C GLN A 227 12.13 6.58 16.45
N ALA A 228 11.73 5.37 16.06
CA ALA A 228 11.15 4.37 16.97
C ALA A 228 12.14 3.83 18.03
N HIS A 229 13.45 4.09 17.88
CA HIS A 229 14.51 3.56 18.73
C HIS A 229 15.30 4.64 19.48
N ILE A 230 14.89 5.90 19.39
CA ILE A 230 15.57 7.04 20.01
C ILE A 230 14.59 7.96 20.73
N ASP A 231 15.04 8.64 21.78
CA ASP A 231 14.22 9.49 22.65
C ASP A 231 14.16 10.96 22.25
N PHE A 232 14.92 11.38 21.24
CA PHE A 232 14.91 12.76 20.73
C PHE A 232 14.25 12.84 19.36
N ALA A 233 13.67 14.01 19.04
CA ALA A 233 12.99 14.22 17.76
C ALA A 233 14.00 14.47 16.63
N LEU A 234 13.91 13.67 15.56
CA LEU A 234 14.65 13.88 14.32
C LEU A 234 14.07 15.06 13.54
N GLN A 235 14.95 15.88 12.98
CA GLN A 235 14.59 17.06 12.20
C GLN A 235 14.92 16.84 10.72
N PRO A 236 14.20 17.50 9.79
CA PRO A 236 14.59 17.51 8.38
C PRO A 236 16.04 17.97 8.19
N GLY A 237 16.82 17.21 7.40
CA GLY A 237 18.25 17.48 7.17
C GLY A 237 19.21 16.73 8.08
N ASP A 238 18.73 16.08 9.16
CA ASP A 238 19.58 15.35 10.12
C ASP A 238 20.37 14.22 9.46
N PHE A 239 19.81 13.54 8.45
CA PHE A 239 20.48 12.50 7.68
C PHE A 239 21.29 13.06 6.49
N ALA A 240 21.42 14.38 6.39
CA ALA A 240 22.04 15.10 5.29
C ALA A 240 21.32 14.89 3.93
N GLU A 241 20.03 14.60 3.95
CA GLU A 241 19.19 14.54 2.75
C GLU A 241 18.82 15.95 2.26
N ASN A 242 18.74 16.12 0.93
CA ASN A 242 18.27 17.37 0.31
C ASN A 242 16.74 17.42 0.25
N VAL A 243 16.10 16.30 -0.02
CA VAL A 243 14.64 16.24 -0.16
C VAL A 243 14.11 15.15 0.78
N LEU A 244 13.32 15.57 1.76
CA LEU A 244 12.59 14.68 2.65
C LEU A 244 11.17 14.52 2.12
N THR A 245 10.72 13.27 1.94
CA THR A 245 9.42 12.97 1.34
C THR A 245 8.55 12.10 2.23
N GLU A 246 7.26 12.00 1.93
CA GLU A 246 6.32 11.07 2.56
C GLU A 246 5.33 10.53 1.53
N GLY A 247 4.99 9.24 1.59
CA GLY A 247 3.97 8.59 0.75
C GLY A 247 4.52 7.63 -0.30
N LEU A 248 5.86 7.48 -0.42
CA LEU A 248 6.50 6.54 -1.34
C LEU A 248 7.77 5.96 -0.71
N ILE A 249 7.93 4.66 -0.80
CA ILE A 249 9.17 3.99 -0.40
C ILE A 249 10.22 4.20 -1.50
N LEU A 250 11.03 5.24 -1.36
CA LEU A 250 11.96 5.71 -2.40
C LEU A 250 13.00 4.67 -2.79
N TYR A 251 13.52 3.88 -1.85
CA TYR A 251 14.58 2.90 -2.12
C TYR A 251 14.09 1.63 -2.86
N GLU A 252 12.77 1.50 -3.09
CA GLU A 252 12.20 0.48 -3.98
C GLU A 252 12.16 0.93 -5.45
N LEU A 253 12.50 2.19 -5.74
CA LEU A 253 12.59 2.68 -7.11
C LEU A 253 13.88 2.16 -7.77
N PRO A 254 13.80 1.47 -8.92
CA PRO A 254 14.99 1.02 -9.64
C PRO A 254 15.90 2.19 -10.03
N VAL A 255 17.21 1.95 -10.06
CA VAL A 255 18.18 2.87 -10.68
C VAL A 255 17.80 3.06 -12.15
N GLY A 256 17.85 4.30 -12.65
CA GLY A 256 17.37 4.69 -13.97
C GLY A 256 15.91 5.19 -13.99
N THR A 257 15.17 5.03 -12.88
CA THR A 257 13.82 5.58 -12.79
C THR A 257 13.85 7.10 -12.94
N LYS A 258 13.02 7.63 -13.83
CA LYS A 258 12.81 9.08 -13.97
C LYS A 258 11.80 9.55 -12.93
N ILE A 259 12.13 10.62 -12.24
CA ILE A 259 11.28 11.25 -11.23
C ILE A 259 11.20 12.76 -11.48
N LYS A 260 10.05 13.32 -11.25
CA LYS A 260 9.87 14.77 -11.25
C LYS A 260 9.87 15.27 -9.81
N ILE A 261 10.82 16.12 -9.44
CA ILE A 261 10.94 16.73 -8.10
C ILE A 261 10.49 18.19 -8.22
N GLY A 262 9.27 18.49 -7.73
CA GLY A 262 8.63 19.76 -8.02
C GLY A 262 8.48 19.97 -9.53
N THR A 263 9.21 20.92 -10.09
CA THR A 263 9.22 21.16 -11.56
C THR A 263 10.42 20.56 -12.29
N ALA A 264 11.47 20.10 -11.60
CA ALA A 264 12.67 19.54 -12.20
C ALA A 264 12.50 18.06 -12.59
N LEU A 265 13.03 17.65 -13.74
CA LEU A 265 13.14 16.24 -14.12
C LEU A 265 14.49 15.68 -13.68
N CYS A 266 14.47 14.56 -12.98
CA CYS A 266 15.64 13.90 -12.42
C CYS A 266 15.62 12.39 -12.74
N GLU A 267 16.79 11.74 -12.62
CA GLU A 267 16.93 10.29 -12.75
C GLU A 267 17.57 9.72 -11.50
N VAL A 268 17.00 8.67 -10.94
CA VAL A 268 17.59 7.90 -9.82
C VAL A 268 18.87 7.24 -10.29
N THR A 269 19.98 7.55 -9.65
CA THR A 269 21.30 7.09 -10.05
C THR A 269 21.93 6.09 -9.09
N GLN A 270 21.47 6.10 -7.83
CA GLN A 270 22.02 5.21 -6.80
C GLN A 270 21.02 5.03 -5.65
N ILE A 271 21.02 3.82 -5.08
CA ILE A 271 20.32 3.50 -3.82
C ILE A 271 21.37 3.19 -2.78
N GLY A 272 21.27 3.83 -1.62
CA GLY A 272 22.25 3.73 -0.54
C GLY A 272 23.59 4.39 -0.88
N LYS A 273 24.47 4.41 0.09
CA LYS A 273 25.88 4.86 -0.09
C LYS A 273 26.79 4.19 0.91
N GLU A 274 28.06 3.99 0.56
CA GLU A 274 29.08 3.68 1.56
C GLU A 274 29.33 4.90 2.44
N CYS A 275 29.36 4.68 3.75
CA CYS A 275 29.63 5.72 4.75
C CYS A 275 30.94 5.38 5.46
N HIS A 276 32.00 6.11 5.14
CA HIS A 276 33.35 5.86 5.66
C HIS A 276 33.65 6.57 7.00
N PHE A 277 32.78 7.50 7.43
CA PHE A 277 32.97 8.27 8.65
C PHE A 277 31.74 8.21 9.57
N ASN A 278 31.97 8.23 10.87
CA ASN A 278 30.91 8.45 11.84
C ASN A 278 30.41 9.89 11.66
N CYS A 279 29.15 10.04 11.22
CA CYS A 279 28.49 11.33 11.17
C CYS A 279 27.70 11.58 12.44
N ALA A 280 27.43 12.85 12.74
CA ALA A 280 26.74 13.26 13.98
C ALA A 280 25.45 12.50 14.26
N ILE A 281 24.66 12.17 13.24
CA ILE A 281 23.41 11.41 13.44
C ILE A 281 23.69 9.96 13.84
N ARG A 282 24.70 9.31 13.27
CA ARG A 282 25.08 7.95 13.63
C ARG A 282 25.63 7.85 15.06
N GLU A 283 26.36 8.88 15.49
CA GLU A 283 26.87 8.97 16.86
C GLU A 283 25.74 9.17 17.87
N LYS A 284 24.73 10.00 17.56
CA LYS A 284 23.61 10.30 18.44
C LYS A 284 22.52 9.23 18.45
N ALA A 285 22.17 8.69 17.28
CA ALA A 285 21.05 7.75 17.11
C ALA A 285 21.50 6.28 17.07
N GLY A 286 22.82 5.99 17.04
CA GLY A 286 23.36 4.64 16.92
C GLY A 286 23.21 4.00 15.55
N ASP A 287 22.36 4.55 14.67
CA ASP A 287 22.08 4.07 13.31
C ASP A 287 21.88 5.22 12.32
N CYS A 288 22.04 4.90 11.03
CA CYS A 288 21.76 5.83 9.94
C CYS A 288 21.14 5.06 8.76
N VAL A 289 19.97 5.51 8.30
CA VAL A 289 19.24 4.87 7.20
C VAL A 289 19.74 5.28 5.81
N MET A 290 20.43 6.41 5.66
CA MET A 290 20.95 6.88 4.36
C MET A 290 21.82 5.87 3.62
N PRO A 291 22.71 5.08 4.28
CA PRO A 291 23.50 4.04 3.61
C PRO A 291 22.67 2.93 2.97
N ARG A 292 21.48 2.67 3.46
CA ARG A 292 20.62 1.56 3.04
C ARG A 292 19.40 2.01 2.23
N GLU A 293 18.78 3.11 2.62
CA GLU A 293 17.45 3.51 2.17
C GLU A 293 17.41 4.92 1.55
N GLY A 294 18.51 5.68 1.63
CA GLY A 294 18.62 6.95 0.91
C GLY A 294 18.81 6.69 -0.59
N ILE A 295 18.22 7.52 -1.44
CA ILE A 295 18.45 7.47 -2.87
C ILE A 295 19.13 8.74 -3.36
N PHE A 296 19.80 8.64 -4.49
CA PHE A 296 20.49 9.76 -5.14
C PHE A 296 20.00 9.91 -6.57
N ALA A 297 19.91 11.16 -7.03
CA ALA A 297 19.45 11.49 -8.36
C ALA A 297 20.37 12.53 -9.02
N LYS A 298 20.37 12.54 -10.35
CA LYS A 298 20.94 13.59 -11.18
C LYS A 298 19.82 14.39 -11.84
N VAL A 299 20.06 15.66 -12.11
CA VAL A 299 19.13 16.55 -12.80
C VAL A 299 19.23 16.33 -14.30
N LEU A 300 18.11 16.07 -14.96
CA LEU A 300 17.98 15.97 -16.43
C LEU A 300 17.41 17.25 -17.03
N GLU A 301 16.43 17.89 -16.34
CA GLU A 301 15.87 19.17 -16.74
C GLU A 301 15.80 20.06 -15.49
N PRO A 302 16.15 21.36 -15.62
CA PRO A 302 16.19 22.27 -14.47
C PRO A 302 14.80 22.56 -13.93
N GLY A 303 14.72 22.98 -12.68
CA GLY A 303 13.47 23.36 -12.03
C GLY A 303 13.67 23.69 -10.57
N CYS A 304 12.54 23.91 -9.87
CA CYS A 304 12.50 24.24 -8.45
C CYS A 304 11.61 23.26 -7.70
N ALA A 305 11.84 23.17 -6.39
CA ALA A 305 10.99 22.43 -5.46
C ALA A 305 10.97 23.04 -4.07
N LYS A 306 9.82 22.92 -3.40
CA LYS A 306 9.60 23.37 -2.03
C LYS A 306 8.76 22.39 -1.24
N ALA A 307 8.69 22.57 0.07
CA ALA A 307 7.79 21.80 0.92
C ALA A 307 6.33 21.92 0.44
N GLY A 308 5.62 20.80 0.37
CA GLY A 308 4.26 20.70 -0.17
C GLY A 308 4.17 20.33 -1.65
N ASP A 309 5.24 20.45 -2.43
CA ASP A 309 5.31 19.92 -3.80
C ASP A 309 5.37 18.39 -3.81
N TRP A 310 5.44 17.80 -5.00
CA TRP A 310 5.44 16.37 -5.21
C TRP A 310 6.74 15.87 -5.84
N VAL A 311 7.17 14.69 -5.39
CA VAL A 311 8.07 13.81 -6.16
C VAL A 311 7.20 12.80 -6.88
N THR A 312 7.19 12.83 -8.21
CA THR A 312 6.34 11.95 -9.02
C THR A 312 7.20 11.05 -9.90
N VAL A 313 6.94 9.75 -9.91
CA VAL A 313 7.59 8.81 -10.84
C VAL A 313 7.03 9.02 -12.24
N ILE A 314 7.92 9.22 -13.19
CA ILE A 314 7.57 9.30 -14.62
C ILE A 314 7.80 7.91 -15.22
N GLY A 315 6.71 7.30 -15.73
CA GLY A 315 6.71 5.96 -16.30
C GLY A 315 7.50 5.84 -17.60
#